data_be3d4e1405ba778adf79dc285379ce11
#
_entry.id   be3d4e1405ba778adf79dc285379ce11
#
_cell.length_a   1.000
_cell.length_b   1.000
_cell.length_c   1.000
_cell.angle_alpha   90.00
_cell.angle_beta   90.00
_cell.angle_gamma   90.00
#
_symmetry.space_group_name_H-M   'P 1'
#
loop_
_entity.id
_entity.type
_entity.pdbx_description
1 polymer ?
#
loop_
_entity_poly.entity_id
_entity_poly.type
_entity_poly.pdbx_seq_one_letter_code
_entity_poly.pdbx_strand_id
1 'polypeptide(L)'
;ELLITELEGNYSEVERSEMQWMCNQLEMWDLTTSVTEDTISEIYKAIDALPPQCREIFFRSKIEGKKHAEIAQELNISINTIETQMSIAYRKLRKSLERFLLILLLFVLHF
;
A
#
# COMPACT_ATOMS: atom_id res chain seq x y z
N GLU A 1 2.70 -16.44 -5.44
CA GLU A 1 1.41 -16.98 -4.96
C GLU A 1 1.50 -17.54 -3.55
N LEU A 2 2.50 -18.34 -3.27
CA LEU A 2 2.70 -18.88 -1.92
C LEU A 2 2.94 -17.77 -0.91
N LEU A 3 3.68 -16.74 -1.29
CA LEU A 3 3.95 -15.60 -0.42
C LEU A 3 2.66 -14.84 -0.10
N ILE A 4 1.82 -14.61 -1.10
CA ILE A 4 0.53 -13.93 -0.93
C ILE A 4 -0.39 -14.76 -0.03
N THR A 5 -0.41 -16.07 -0.22
CA THR A 5 -1.23 -16.98 0.60
C THR A 5 -0.82 -16.94 2.06
N GLU A 6 0.49 -16.92 2.34
CA GLU A 6 0.99 -16.82 3.70
C GLU A 6 0.63 -15.49 4.34
N LEU A 7 0.74 -14.39 3.59
CA LEU A 7 0.37 -13.08 4.09
C LEU A 7 -1.12 -12.99 4.37
N GLU A 8 -1.96 -13.56 3.51
CA GLU A 8 -3.40 -13.56 3.69
C GLU A 8 -3.83 -14.26 4.98
N GLY A 9 -3.12 -15.29 5.39
CA GLY A 9 -3.42 -16.00 6.63
C GLY A 9 -3.20 -15.18 7.89
N ASN A 10 -2.48 -14.06 7.80
CA ASN A 10 -2.10 -13.23 8.94
C ASN A 10 -2.85 -11.91 9.04
N TYR A 11 -3.72 -11.60 8.07
CA TYR A 11 -4.37 -10.30 8.00
C TYR A 11 -5.89 -10.43 8.11
N SER A 12 -6.55 -9.33 8.53
CA SER A 12 -8.01 -9.24 8.54
C SER A 12 -8.54 -9.24 7.11
N GLU A 13 -9.86 -9.48 6.95
CA GLU A 13 -10.49 -9.44 5.63
C GLU A 13 -10.34 -8.10 4.94
N VAL A 14 -10.39 -7.00 5.69
CA VAL A 14 -10.22 -5.66 5.12
C VAL A 14 -8.80 -5.50 4.59
N GLU A 15 -7.81 -5.92 5.35
CA GLU A 15 -6.41 -5.86 4.93
C GLU A 15 -6.15 -6.79 3.74
N ARG A 16 -6.78 -7.96 3.74
CA ARG A 16 -6.69 -8.90 2.64
C ARG A 16 -7.27 -8.31 1.35
N SER A 17 -8.41 -7.65 1.44
CA SER A 17 -9.04 -6.99 0.29
C SER A 17 -8.17 -5.88 -0.28
N GLU A 18 -7.57 -5.07 0.60
CA GLU A 18 -6.64 -4.00 0.18
C GLU A 18 -5.40 -4.57 -0.49
N MET A 19 -4.83 -5.64 0.06
CA MET A 19 -3.67 -6.32 -0.53
C MET A 19 -4.02 -6.93 -1.88
N GLN A 20 -5.17 -7.55 -1.99
CA GLN A 20 -5.62 -8.15 -3.24
C GLN A 20 -5.79 -7.09 -4.32
N TRP A 21 -6.37 -5.94 -3.95
CA TRP A 21 -6.50 -4.81 -4.87
C TRP A 21 -5.13 -4.33 -5.36
N MET A 22 -4.18 -4.18 -4.44
CA MET A 22 -2.82 -3.76 -4.78
C MET A 22 -2.13 -4.77 -5.70
N CYS A 23 -2.26 -6.06 -5.40
CA CYS A 23 -1.69 -7.12 -6.23
C CYS A 23 -2.28 -7.11 -7.65
N ASN A 24 -3.59 -6.93 -7.75
CA ASN A 24 -4.25 -6.86 -9.05
C ASN A 24 -3.75 -5.67 -9.86
N GLN A 25 -3.53 -4.52 -9.22
CA GLN A 25 -2.98 -3.35 -9.88
C GLN A 25 -1.55 -3.61 -10.37
N LEU A 26 -0.73 -4.25 -9.55
CA LEU A 26 0.64 -4.59 -9.92
C LEU A 26 0.70 -5.55 -11.11
N GLU A 27 -0.21 -6.52 -11.16
CA GLU A 27 -0.30 -7.45 -12.28
C GLU A 27 -0.66 -6.72 -13.58
N MET A 28 -1.57 -5.77 -13.51
CA MET A 28 -1.91 -4.93 -14.67
C MET A 28 -0.71 -4.09 -15.12
N TRP A 29 0.10 -3.63 -14.18
CA TRP A 29 1.26 -2.82 -14.50
C TRP A 29 2.39 -3.61 -15.16
N ASP A 30 2.48 -4.91 -14.88
CA ASP A 30 3.46 -5.79 -15.52
C ASP A 30 3.30 -5.84 -17.04
N LEU A 31 2.13 -5.50 -17.54
CA LEU A 31 1.87 -5.48 -18.98
C LEU A 31 2.43 -4.23 -19.68
N THR A 32 2.87 -3.23 -18.90
CA THR A 32 3.40 -1.97 -19.43
C THR A 32 4.74 -1.65 -18.78
N THR A 33 5.80 -2.29 -19.26
CA THR A 33 7.13 -2.24 -18.64
C THR A 33 7.73 -0.86 -18.51
N SER A 34 7.48 0.04 -19.46
CA SER A 34 8.02 1.41 -19.40
C SER A 34 7.31 2.28 -18.36
N VAL A 35 6.08 1.96 -18.05
CA VAL A 35 5.28 2.68 -17.05
C VAL A 35 5.57 2.16 -15.65
N THR A 36 6.02 0.90 -15.53
CA THR A 36 6.23 0.22 -14.26
C THR A 36 7.28 0.91 -13.39
N GLU A 37 8.42 1.31 -13.99
CA GLU A 37 9.48 1.98 -13.24
C GLU A 37 9.04 3.32 -12.71
N ASP A 38 8.36 4.12 -13.52
CA ASP A 38 7.81 5.41 -13.11
C ASP A 38 6.75 5.23 -12.03
N THR A 39 5.94 4.19 -12.14
CA THR A 39 4.90 3.86 -11.17
C THR A 39 5.50 3.50 -9.82
N ILE A 40 6.54 2.67 -9.80
CA ILE A 40 7.24 2.28 -8.57
C ILE A 40 7.83 3.53 -7.90
N SER A 41 8.46 4.39 -8.68
CA SER A 41 9.01 5.65 -8.18
C SER A 41 7.92 6.52 -7.54
N GLU A 42 6.76 6.63 -8.17
CA GLU A 42 5.64 7.40 -7.64
C GLU A 42 5.08 6.79 -6.35
N ILE A 43 5.04 5.46 -6.26
CA ILE A 43 4.62 4.78 -5.04
C ILE A 43 5.57 5.09 -3.89
N TYR A 44 6.87 5.01 -4.12
CA TYR A 44 7.87 5.34 -3.09
C TYR A 44 7.78 6.81 -2.68
N LYS A 45 7.57 7.71 -3.62
CA LYS A 45 7.37 9.12 -3.32
C LYS A 45 6.13 9.34 -2.47
N ALA A 46 5.05 8.63 -2.77
CA ALA A 46 3.81 8.73 -2.01
C ALA A 46 3.99 8.22 -0.58
N ILE A 47 4.74 7.13 -0.41
CA ILE A 47 5.05 6.59 0.93
C ILE A 47 5.92 7.58 1.70
N ASP A 48 6.93 8.15 1.06
CA ASP A 48 7.81 9.14 1.68
C ASP A 48 7.09 10.42 2.06
N ALA A 49 6.01 10.74 1.37
CA ALA A 49 5.20 11.92 1.66
C ALA A 49 4.25 11.73 2.83
N LEU A 50 4.10 10.51 3.35
CA LEU A 50 3.26 10.26 4.52
C LEU A 50 3.83 10.96 5.75
N PRO A 51 2.97 11.40 6.70
CA PRO A 51 3.46 11.91 7.98
C PRO A 51 4.38 10.89 8.67
N PRO A 52 5.38 11.34 9.44
CA PRO A 52 6.41 10.43 9.97
C PRO A 52 5.87 9.21 10.72
N GLN A 53 4.92 9.40 11.63
CA GLN A 53 4.34 8.29 12.38
C GLN A 53 3.56 7.34 11.46
N CYS A 54 2.76 7.90 10.58
CA CYS A 54 1.98 7.14 9.61
C CYS A 54 2.89 6.32 8.69
N ARG A 55 3.95 6.93 8.19
CA ARG A 55 4.93 6.28 7.33
C ARG A 55 5.61 5.13 8.05
N GLU A 56 6.04 5.34 9.28
CA GLU A 56 6.72 4.31 10.06
C GLU A 56 5.82 3.11 10.33
N ILE A 57 4.57 3.37 10.72
CA ILE A 57 3.59 2.32 10.97
C ILE A 57 3.30 1.54 9.68
N PHE A 58 3.09 2.26 8.59
CA PHE A 58 2.85 1.64 7.29
C PHE A 58 4.03 0.76 6.87
N PHE A 59 5.24 1.25 7.03
CA PHE A 59 6.45 0.52 6.67
C PHE A 59 6.57 -0.77 7.49
N ARG A 60 6.39 -0.69 8.81
CA ARG A 60 6.46 -1.87 9.68
C ARG A 60 5.39 -2.89 9.34
N SER A 61 4.19 -2.42 9.02
CA SER A 61 3.08 -3.31 8.70
C SER A 61 3.24 -3.98 7.34
N LYS A 62 3.53 -3.23 6.31
CA LYS A 62 3.48 -3.72 4.93
C LYS A 62 4.81 -4.16 4.36
N ILE A 63 5.90 -3.55 4.76
CA ILE A 63 7.23 -3.92 4.28
C ILE A 63 7.87 -4.96 5.20
N GLU A 64 7.83 -4.74 6.50
CA GLU A 64 8.39 -5.68 7.47
C GLU A 64 7.45 -6.83 7.83
N GLY A 65 6.16 -6.71 7.50
CA GLY A 65 5.17 -7.75 7.74
C GLY A 65 4.78 -7.94 9.19
N LYS A 66 4.95 -6.94 10.03
CA LYS A 66 4.63 -7.03 11.45
C LYS A 66 3.14 -6.90 11.69
N LYS A 67 2.65 -7.57 12.73
CA LYS A 67 1.26 -7.48 13.14
C LYS A 67 1.02 -6.17 13.89
N HIS A 68 -0.22 -5.69 13.83
CA HIS A 68 -0.57 -4.43 14.50
C HIS A 68 -0.27 -4.46 16.00
N ALA A 69 -0.50 -5.60 16.66
CA ALA A 69 -0.20 -5.75 18.08
C ALA A 69 1.30 -5.60 18.36
N GLU A 70 2.14 -6.15 17.49
CA GLU A 70 3.59 -6.03 17.62
C GLU A 70 4.04 -4.58 17.44
N ILE A 71 3.50 -3.90 16.43
CA ILE A 71 3.83 -2.51 16.17
C ILE A 71 3.40 -1.63 17.34
N ALA A 72 2.22 -1.89 17.88
CA ALA A 72 1.70 -1.16 19.03
C ALA A 72 2.64 -1.29 20.25
N GLN A 73 3.16 -2.48 20.50
CA GLN A 73 4.11 -2.70 21.57
C GLN A 73 5.44 -1.99 21.30
N GLU A 74 5.95 -2.10 20.09
CA GLU A 74 7.24 -1.50 19.71
C GLU A 74 7.21 0.02 19.83
N LEU A 75 6.12 0.64 19.42
CA LEU A 75 5.98 2.09 19.43
C LEU A 75 5.32 2.63 20.70
N ASN A 76 4.89 1.73 21.58
CA ASN A 76 4.21 2.08 22.84
C ASN A 76 2.97 2.95 22.60
N ILE A 77 2.13 2.52 21.66
CA ILE A 77 0.86 3.17 21.33
C ILE A 77 -0.23 2.12 21.25
N SER A 78 -1.48 2.54 21.21
CA SER A 78 -2.61 1.61 21.15
C SER A 78 -2.80 1.03 19.76
N ILE A 79 -3.43 -0.15 19.72
CA ILE A 79 -3.80 -0.78 18.43
C ILE A 79 -4.74 0.13 17.65
N ASN A 80 -5.65 0.82 18.34
CA ASN A 80 -6.55 1.78 17.68
C ASN A 80 -5.77 2.88 16.96
N THR A 81 -4.68 3.36 17.56
CA THR A 81 -3.82 4.35 16.93
C THR A 81 -3.16 3.77 15.68
N ILE A 82 -2.71 2.51 15.75
CA ILE A 82 -2.15 1.82 14.58
C ILE A 82 -3.17 1.76 13.45
N GLU A 83 -4.40 1.32 13.76
CA GLU A 83 -5.45 1.20 12.76
C GLU A 83 -5.83 2.54 12.14
N THR A 84 -5.89 3.59 12.96
CA THR A 84 -6.17 4.94 12.49
C THR A 84 -5.09 5.42 11.53
N GLN A 85 -3.83 5.23 11.88
CA GLN A 85 -2.70 5.63 11.05
C GLN A 85 -2.66 4.83 9.75
N MET A 86 -2.96 3.54 9.79
CA MET A 86 -3.05 2.73 8.60
C MET A 86 -4.17 3.21 7.67
N SER A 87 -5.32 3.59 8.22
CA SER A 87 -6.42 4.15 7.42
C SER A 87 -6.01 5.45 6.74
N ILE A 88 -5.28 6.30 7.44
CA ILE A 88 -4.77 7.55 6.88
C ILE A 88 -3.79 7.25 5.75
N ALA A 89 -2.89 6.29 5.96
CA ALA A 89 -1.91 5.88 4.96
C ALA A 89 -2.60 5.40 3.69
N TYR A 90 -3.56 4.49 3.82
CA TYR A 90 -4.29 3.96 2.67
C TYR A 90 -5.03 5.05 1.90
N ARG A 91 -5.65 5.98 2.62
CA ARG A 91 -6.37 7.07 1.98
C ARG A 91 -5.44 7.96 1.16
N LYS A 92 -4.30 8.31 1.72
CA LYS A 92 -3.32 9.16 1.04
C LYS A 92 -2.67 8.46 -0.14
N LEU A 93 -2.32 7.18 0.04
CA LEU A 93 -1.74 6.38 -1.05
C LEU A 93 -2.75 6.17 -2.17
N ARG A 94 -4.01 5.92 -1.82
CA ARG A 94 -5.08 5.75 -2.80
C ARG A 94 -5.25 7.00 -3.65
N LYS A 95 -5.22 8.18 -3.05
CA LYS A 95 -5.31 9.44 -3.79
C LYS A 95 -4.15 9.61 -4.77
N SER A 96 -2.95 9.29 -4.35
CA SER A 96 -1.77 9.36 -5.21
C SER A 96 -1.87 8.37 -6.37
N LEU A 97 -2.32 7.15 -6.08
CA LEU A 97 -2.50 6.10 -7.09
C LEU A 97 -3.65 6.41 -8.04
N GLU A 98 -4.73 7.00 -7.55
CA GLU A 98 -5.85 7.42 -8.42
C GLU A 98 -5.40 8.42 -9.47
N ARG A 99 -4.60 9.41 -9.06
CA ARG A 99 -4.04 10.37 -10.00
C ARG A 99 -3.23 9.67 -11.09
N PHE A 100 -2.43 8.71 -10.69
CA PHE A 100 -1.62 7.93 -11.61
C PHE A 100 -2.47 7.06 -12.53
N LEU A 101 -3.51 6.42 -11.97
CA LEU A 101 -4.46 5.61 -12.73
C LEU A 101 -5.24 6.46 -13.74
N LEU A 102 -5.60 7.68 -13.39
CA LEU A 102 -6.27 8.60 -14.31
C LEU A 102 -5.37 8.97 -15.48
N ILE A 103 -4.10 9.23 -15.22
CA ILE A 103 -3.13 9.53 -16.28
C ILE A 103 -2.96 8.32 -17.19
N LEU A 104 -2.85 7.12 -16.60
CA LEU A 104 -2.77 5.87 -17.36
C LEU A 104 -4.01 5.64 -18.22
N LEU A 105 -5.19 5.90 -17.65
CA LEU A 105 -6.45 5.74 -18.35
C LEU A 105 -6.53 6.68 -19.56
N LEU A 106 -6.16 7.94 -19.35
CA LEU A 106 -6.11 8.92 -20.44
C LEU A 106 -5.11 8.51 -21.53
N PHE A 107 -3.98 7.96 -21.13
CA PHE A 107 -2.96 7.49 -22.05
C PHE A 107 -3.48 6.31 -22.91
N VAL A 108 -4.17 5.36 -22.26
CA VAL A 108 -4.76 4.21 -22.95
C VAL A 108 -5.88 4.63 -23.87
N LEU A 109 -6.69 5.59 -23.46
CA LEU A 109 -7.80 6.10 -24.29
C LEU A 109 -7.31 6.89 -25.49
N HIS A 110 -6.09 7.43 -25.43
CA HIS A 110 -5.49 8.15 -26.55
C HIS A 110 -4.87 7.23 -27.60
N PHE A 111 -4.70 5.97 -27.25
CA PHE A 111 -4.23 4.93 -28.16
C PHE A 111 -5.41 4.10 -28.68
#